data_50ae354cd3e6cd5cd8d5ed870a67f28b
#
_entry.id   50ae354cd3e6cd5cd8d5ed870a67f28b
#
_cell.length_a   1.000
_cell.length_b   1.000
_cell.length_c   1.000
_cell.angle_alpha   90.00
_cell.angle_beta   90.00
_cell.angle_gamma   90.00
#
_symmetry.space_group_name_H-M   'P 1'
#
loop_
_entity.id
_entity.type
_entity.pdbx_description
1 polymer ?
#
loop_
_entity_poly.entity_id
_entity_poly.type
_entity_poly.pdbx_seq_one_letter_code
_entity_poly.pdbx_strand_id
1 'polypeptide(L)'
;YSLFYAQGVASGSMSLGAFVVVQLTRLITLPLLHAVFSGVAGVFIALGVETRSLRFALILSGLGLAALIHGVYNALSGTLLGFAVAVAAVLLFIGYVRGVEEMRIGVRAAARELDG
;
A
#
# COMPACT_ATOMS: atom_id res chain seq x y z
N TYR A 1 -1.88 -18.42 -5.29
CA TYR A 1 -0.55 -18.55 -4.69
C TYR A 1 -0.46 -19.70 -3.67
N SER A 2 -1.40 -19.83 -2.73
CA SER A 2 -1.37 -20.92 -1.74
C SER A 2 -1.43 -22.31 -2.37
N LEU A 3 -2.20 -22.47 -3.44
CA LEU A 3 -2.26 -23.71 -4.23
C LEU A 3 -0.91 -24.06 -4.87
N PHE A 4 -0.19 -23.06 -5.38
CA PHE A 4 1.13 -23.24 -5.97
C PHE A 4 2.15 -23.75 -4.96
N TYR A 5 2.15 -23.20 -3.75
CA TYR A 5 3.00 -23.66 -2.65
C TYR A 5 2.61 -25.05 -2.15
N ALA A 6 1.30 -25.35 -2.09
CA ALA A 6 0.82 -26.69 -1.72
C ALA A 6 1.26 -27.76 -2.74
N GLN A 7 1.24 -27.44 -4.02
CA GLN A 7 1.78 -28.31 -5.09
C GLN A 7 3.30 -28.51 -4.92
N GLY A 8 4.03 -27.46 -4.53
CA GLY A 8 5.47 -27.57 -4.25
C GLY A 8 5.78 -28.56 -3.11
N VAL A 9 4.96 -28.58 -2.05
CA VAL A 9 5.09 -29.58 -0.98
C VAL A 9 4.74 -30.97 -1.50
N ALA A 10 3.65 -31.11 -2.23
CA ALA A 10 3.20 -32.40 -2.77
C ALA A 10 4.19 -33.00 -3.77
N SER A 11 4.89 -32.17 -4.55
CA SER A 11 5.93 -32.59 -5.50
C SER A 11 7.32 -32.81 -4.85
N GLY A 12 7.45 -32.54 -3.53
CA GLY A 12 8.73 -32.63 -2.82
C GLY A 12 9.73 -31.51 -3.13
N SER A 13 9.34 -30.51 -3.91
CA SER A 13 10.19 -29.35 -4.25
C SER A 13 10.28 -28.32 -3.13
N MET A 14 9.38 -28.40 -2.13
CA MET A 14 9.34 -27.55 -0.94
C MET A 14 9.10 -28.39 0.33
N SER A 15 9.85 -28.11 1.39
CA SER A 15 9.58 -28.76 2.68
C SER A 15 8.30 -28.22 3.34
N LEU A 16 7.62 -29.05 4.13
CA LEU A 16 6.45 -28.63 4.90
C LEU A 16 6.77 -27.45 5.83
N GLY A 17 7.96 -27.45 6.44
CA GLY A 17 8.42 -26.37 7.30
C GLY A 17 8.53 -25.03 6.54
N ALA A 18 9.13 -25.05 5.35
CA ALA A 18 9.22 -23.86 4.49
C ALA A 18 7.83 -23.36 4.07
N PHE A 19 6.91 -24.27 3.74
CA PHE A 19 5.53 -23.93 3.45
C PHE A 19 4.86 -23.20 4.63
N VAL A 20 4.95 -23.75 5.84
CA VAL A 20 4.36 -23.16 7.05
C VAL A 20 4.93 -21.76 7.31
N VAL A 21 6.25 -21.59 7.22
CA VAL A 21 6.92 -20.28 7.41
C VAL A 21 6.41 -19.26 6.39
N VAL A 22 6.31 -19.63 5.12
CA VAL A 22 5.78 -18.74 4.07
C VAL A 22 4.33 -18.34 4.36
N GLN A 23 3.49 -19.28 4.75
CA GLN A 23 2.08 -18.99 5.04
C GLN A 23 1.91 -18.10 6.27
N LEU A 24 2.66 -18.33 7.34
CA LEU A 24 2.64 -17.48 8.54
C LEU A 24 3.13 -16.06 8.23
N THR A 25 4.22 -15.93 7.45
CA THR A 25 4.72 -14.64 7.02
C THR A 25 3.65 -13.88 6.23
N ARG A 26 2.98 -14.54 5.29
CA ARG A 26 1.89 -13.95 4.50
C ARG A 26 0.68 -13.56 5.34
N LEU A 27 0.34 -14.40 6.33
CA LEU A 27 -0.78 -14.10 7.25
C LEU A 27 -0.58 -12.78 8.01
N ILE A 28 0.66 -12.42 8.29
CA ILE A 28 1.01 -11.18 8.99
C ILE A 28 1.17 -10.02 8.00
N THR A 29 1.90 -10.23 6.90
CA THR A 29 2.27 -9.16 5.98
C THR A 29 1.12 -8.69 5.10
N LEU A 30 0.24 -9.58 4.63
CA LEU A 30 -0.86 -9.20 3.76
C LEU A 30 -1.87 -8.24 4.41
N PRO A 31 -2.39 -8.51 5.62
CA PRO A 31 -3.30 -7.57 6.29
C PRO A 31 -2.62 -6.23 6.58
N LEU A 32 -1.36 -6.24 7.00
CA LEU A 32 -0.60 -5.02 7.27
C LEU A 32 -0.47 -4.15 6.01
N LEU A 33 -0.08 -4.73 4.89
CA LEU A 33 0.06 -4.02 3.63
C LEU A 33 -1.28 -3.51 3.09
N HIS A 34 -2.36 -4.29 3.23
CA HIS A 34 -3.69 -3.82 2.87
C HIS A 34 -4.12 -2.63 3.73
N ALA A 35 -3.81 -2.65 5.03
CA ALA A 35 -4.06 -1.50 5.92
C ALA A 35 -3.27 -0.26 5.47
N VAL A 36 -2.00 -0.42 5.08
CA VAL A 36 -1.16 0.66 4.54
C VAL A 36 -1.77 1.24 3.26
N PHE A 37 -2.13 0.39 2.30
CA PHE A 37 -2.70 0.84 1.01
C PHE A 37 -4.05 1.53 1.21
N SER A 38 -4.90 0.98 2.07
CA SER A 38 -6.19 1.59 2.42
C SER A 38 -6.00 2.91 3.15
N GLY A 39 -5.01 2.99 4.03
CA GLY A 39 -4.66 4.21 4.75
C GLY A 39 -4.20 5.33 3.81
N VAL A 40 -3.31 5.02 2.86
CA VAL A 40 -2.88 5.97 1.82
C VAL A 40 -4.08 6.47 1.03
N ALA A 41 -4.89 5.57 0.47
CA ALA A 41 -6.09 5.96 -0.28
C ALA A 41 -7.04 6.80 0.57
N GLY A 42 -7.27 6.40 1.83
CA GLY A 42 -8.18 7.08 2.76
C GLY A 42 -7.78 8.52 3.05
N VAL A 43 -6.48 8.82 3.22
CA VAL A 43 -6.02 10.19 3.44
C VAL A 43 -6.27 11.06 2.21
N PHE A 44 -5.97 10.58 1.00
CA PHE A 44 -6.25 11.34 -0.22
C PHE A 44 -7.75 11.56 -0.46
N ILE A 45 -8.58 10.59 -0.11
CA ILE A 45 -10.05 10.73 -0.14
C ILE A 45 -10.49 11.81 0.85
N ALA A 46 -9.99 11.79 2.08
CA ALA A 46 -10.32 12.78 3.10
C ALA A 46 -9.91 14.20 2.66
N LEU A 47 -8.70 14.37 2.13
CA LEU A 47 -8.24 15.64 1.55
C LEU A 47 -9.11 16.08 0.38
N GLY A 48 -9.53 15.16 -0.49
CA GLY A 48 -10.42 15.46 -1.60
C GLY A 48 -11.83 15.86 -1.16
N VAL A 49 -12.32 15.36 -0.03
CA VAL A 49 -13.60 15.79 0.55
C VAL A 49 -13.51 17.21 1.10
N GLU A 50 -12.37 17.57 1.70
CA GLU A 50 -12.14 18.91 2.25
C GLU A 50 -11.91 19.97 1.16
N THR A 51 -11.37 19.60 0.00
CA THR A 51 -10.97 20.53 -1.07
C THR A 51 -11.77 20.29 -2.34
N ARG A 52 -12.81 21.11 -2.57
CA ARG A 52 -13.78 20.92 -3.65
C ARG A 52 -13.14 20.98 -5.04
N SER A 53 -12.25 21.96 -5.28
CA SER A 53 -11.55 22.20 -6.54
C SER A 53 -10.59 21.08 -6.93
N LEU A 54 -9.91 20.45 -5.94
CA LEU A 54 -8.92 19.39 -6.16
C LEU A 54 -9.46 17.98 -5.90
N ARG A 55 -10.75 17.84 -5.61
CA ARG A 55 -11.37 16.59 -5.15
C ARG A 55 -11.03 15.41 -6.04
N PHE A 56 -11.30 15.50 -7.31
CA PHE A 56 -11.08 14.38 -8.24
C PHE A 56 -9.61 14.06 -8.43
N ALA A 57 -8.75 15.07 -8.52
CA ALA A 57 -7.32 14.89 -8.66
C ALA A 57 -6.74 14.16 -7.45
N LEU A 58 -7.11 14.56 -6.23
CA LEU A 58 -6.66 13.95 -5.00
C LEU A 58 -7.13 12.50 -4.87
N ILE A 59 -8.42 12.24 -5.10
CA ILE A 59 -8.97 10.87 -5.02
C ILE A 59 -8.28 9.95 -6.03
N LEU A 60 -8.16 10.39 -7.29
CA LEU A 60 -7.51 9.59 -8.33
C LEU A 60 -6.01 9.36 -8.02
N SER A 61 -5.32 10.37 -7.50
CA SER A 61 -3.91 10.25 -7.10
C SER A 61 -3.74 9.23 -5.97
N GLY A 62 -4.59 9.28 -4.95
CA GLY A 62 -4.54 8.34 -3.82
C GLY A 62 -4.82 6.90 -4.23
N LEU A 63 -5.88 6.70 -5.01
CA LEU A 63 -6.22 5.37 -5.54
C LEU A 63 -5.16 4.84 -6.50
N GLY A 64 -4.64 5.70 -7.38
CA GLY A 64 -3.58 5.34 -8.33
C GLY A 64 -2.29 4.95 -7.63
N LEU A 65 -1.87 5.72 -6.61
CA LEU A 65 -0.69 5.43 -5.82
C LEU A 65 -0.85 4.11 -5.05
N ALA A 66 -1.98 3.90 -4.38
CA ALA A 66 -2.26 2.67 -3.66
C ALA A 66 -2.27 1.45 -4.62
N ALA A 67 -2.90 1.57 -5.78
CA ALA A 67 -2.94 0.51 -6.80
C ALA A 67 -1.54 0.22 -7.37
N LEU A 68 -0.74 1.24 -7.63
CA LEU A 68 0.63 1.10 -8.14
C LEU A 68 1.51 0.35 -7.14
N ILE A 69 1.54 0.77 -5.88
CA ILE A 69 2.35 0.13 -4.84
C ILE A 69 1.88 -1.31 -4.62
N HIS A 70 0.57 -1.53 -4.60
CA HIS A 70 -0.02 -2.87 -4.48
C HIS A 70 0.39 -3.77 -5.67
N GLY A 71 0.32 -3.25 -6.90
CA GLY A 71 0.70 -3.97 -8.11
C GLY A 71 2.19 -4.35 -8.12
N VAL A 72 3.07 -3.40 -7.78
CA VAL A 72 4.52 -3.64 -7.65
C VAL A 72 4.80 -4.69 -6.59
N TYR A 73 4.18 -4.59 -5.41
CA TYR A 73 4.31 -5.60 -4.37
C TYR A 73 3.87 -6.98 -4.85
N ASN A 74 2.73 -7.09 -5.53
CA ASN A 74 2.24 -8.37 -6.03
C ASN A 74 3.16 -8.97 -7.11
N ALA A 75 3.70 -8.14 -8.00
CA ALA A 75 4.62 -8.59 -9.03
C ALA A 75 5.94 -9.12 -8.45
N LEU A 76 6.41 -8.53 -7.35
CA LEU A 76 7.66 -8.90 -6.69
C LEU A 76 7.46 -9.82 -5.48
N SER A 77 6.21 -10.23 -5.18
CA SER A 77 5.90 -11.05 -4.02
C SER A 77 6.64 -12.40 -4.07
N GLY A 78 7.22 -12.80 -2.94
CA GLY A 78 8.05 -14.02 -2.83
C GLY A 78 9.54 -13.79 -3.17
N THR A 79 9.94 -12.57 -3.51
CA THR A 79 11.34 -12.19 -3.72
C THR A 79 11.85 -11.28 -2.59
N LEU A 80 13.15 -11.14 -2.46
CA LEU A 80 13.77 -10.17 -1.54
C LEU A 80 13.34 -8.73 -1.89
N LEU A 81 13.16 -8.44 -3.18
CA LEU A 81 12.65 -7.14 -3.64
C LEU A 81 11.22 -6.88 -3.16
N GLY A 82 10.35 -7.89 -3.18
CA GLY A 82 8.99 -7.78 -2.65
C GLY A 82 8.98 -7.45 -1.15
N PHE A 83 9.88 -8.06 -0.38
CA PHE A 83 10.07 -7.72 1.03
C PHE A 83 10.56 -6.27 1.21
N ALA A 84 11.54 -5.84 0.42
CA ALA A 84 12.04 -4.46 0.46
C ALA A 84 10.93 -3.44 0.11
N VAL A 85 10.10 -3.74 -0.89
CA VAL A 85 8.93 -2.90 -1.25
C VAL A 85 7.92 -2.83 -0.10
N ALA A 86 7.66 -3.95 0.59
CA ALA A 86 6.77 -3.97 1.74
C ALA A 86 7.28 -3.08 2.88
N VAL A 87 8.57 -3.20 3.23
CA VAL A 87 9.20 -2.37 4.27
C VAL A 87 9.17 -0.89 3.86
N ALA A 88 9.53 -0.58 2.61
CA ALA A 88 9.48 0.78 2.10
C ALA A 88 8.06 1.37 2.14
N ALA A 89 7.03 0.61 1.77
CA ALA A 89 5.63 1.04 1.84
C ALA A 89 5.20 1.37 3.28
N VAL A 90 5.58 0.55 4.26
CA VAL A 90 5.29 0.81 5.68
C VAL A 90 6.00 2.07 6.17
N LEU A 91 7.29 2.24 5.85
CA LEU A 91 8.06 3.42 6.25
C LEU A 91 7.52 4.69 5.62
N LEU A 92 7.17 4.64 4.33
CA LEU A 92 6.52 5.75 3.62
C LEU A 92 5.17 6.10 4.26
N PHE A 93 4.37 5.10 4.63
CA PHE A 93 3.11 5.33 5.30
C PHE A 93 3.28 6.00 6.67
N ILE A 94 4.26 5.56 7.47
CA ILE A 94 4.57 6.18 8.76
C ILE A 94 5.01 7.64 8.56
N GLY A 95 5.91 7.90 7.62
CA GLY A 95 6.35 9.25 7.27
C GLY A 95 5.19 10.13 6.77
N TYR A 96 4.33 9.54 5.96
CA TYR A 96 3.15 10.18 5.41
C TYR A 96 2.14 10.58 6.50
N VAL A 97 1.83 9.66 7.43
CA VAL A 97 0.92 9.96 8.55
C VAL A 97 1.45 11.11 9.42
N ARG A 98 2.76 11.18 9.60
CA ARG A 98 3.40 12.31 10.31
C ARG A 98 3.31 13.63 9.53
N GLY A 99 3.39 13.59 8.21
CA GLY A 99 3.31 14.76 7.33
C GLY A 99 1.89 15.16 6.91
N VAL A 100 0.86 14.45 7.33
CA VAL A 100 -0.54 14.72 6.92
C VAL A 100 -0.98 16.15 7.19
N GLU A 101 -0.61 16.72 8.33
CA GLU A 101 -1.02 18.08 8.69
C GLU A 101 -0.37 19.13 7.77
N GLU A 102 0.91 18.98 7.47
CA GLU A 102 1.63 19.87 6.54
C GLU A 102 1.03 19.78 5.14
N MET A 103 0.73 18.58 4.68
CA MET A 103 0.11 18.33 3.39
C MET A 103 -1.29 18.94 3.32
N ARG A 104 -2.08 18.82 4.38
CA ARG A 104 -3.41 19.41 4.50
C ARG A 104 -3.37 20.93 4.35
N ILE A 105 -2.40 21.59 4.98
CA ILE A 105 -2.18 23.04 4.86
C ILE A 105 -1.83 23.40 3.40
N GLY A 106 -0.89 22.67 2.77
CA GLY A 106 -0.48 22.90 1.40
C GLY A 106 -1.61 22.71 0.38
N VAL A 107 -2.39 21.64 0.52
CA VAL A 107 -3.53 21.37 -0.35
C VAL A 107 -4.62 22.44 -0.22
N ARG A 108 -4.90 22.92 0.98
CA ARG A 108 -5.86 24.02 1.21
C ARG A 108 -5.38 25.35 0.61
N ALA A 109 -4.08 25.63 0.69
CA ALA A 109 -3.52 26.82 0.07
C ALA A 109 -3.66 26.76 -1.46
N ALA A 110 -3.27 25.65 -2.08
CA ALA A 110 -3.42 25.46 -3.53
C ALA A 110 -4.89 25.51 -4.00
N ALA A 111 -5.81 24.95 -3.21
CA ALA A 111 -7.23 25.03 -3.53
C ALA A 111 -7.75 26.46 -3.54
N ARG A 112 -7.33 27.31 -2.59
CA ARG A 112 -7.73 28.72 -2.55
C ARG A 112 -7.26 29.52 -3.76
N GLU A 113 -6.06 29.21 -4.27
CA GLU A 113 -5.53 29.85 -5.48
C GLU A 113 -6.32 29.48 -6.74
N LEU A 114 -6.93 28.28 -6.77
CA LEU A 114 -7.74 27.83 -7.91
C LEU A 114 -9.19 28.34 -7.85
N ASP A 115 -9.69 28.64 -6.67
CA ASP A 115 -11.06 29.10 -6.45
C ASP A 115 -11.19 30.66 -6.49
N GLY A 116 -10.06 31.36 -6.48
CA GLY A 116 -9.99 32.86 -6.54
C GLY A 116 -9.76 33.35 -7.93
#